data_47dc65f35ccea936968f2a5eaf9c34ca
#
_entry.id   47dc65f35ccea936968f2a5eaf9c34ca
#
_cell.length_a   1.000
_cell.length_b   1.000
_cell.length_c   1.000
_cell.angle_alpha   90.00
_cell.angle_beta   90.00
_cell.angle_gamma   90.00
#
_symmetry.space_group_name_H-M   'P 1'
#
loop_
_entity.id
_entity.type
_entity.pdbx_description
1 polymer ?
#
loop_
_entity_poly.entity_id
_entity_poly.type
_entity_poly.pdbx_seq_one_letter_code
_entity_poly.pdbx_strand_id
1 'polypeptide(L)'
;MKKQELGTVASIFRGKAINRKDPNGSIGVVNISNIGEYEIDYSSLDHLDEEDRKITNYILKTGDLLIPARGTAIRIAIFEEQTYPCIASSNVIVIRATDESLSTTYLKLFFDSPLGRKMLVTRQQGTAVMNISYKELNNIEIPLPSIEEQRSIAEEYTRELEVYKKAIQEAENRWTSTLSRLQARI
;
A
#
# COMPACT_ATOMS: atom_id res chain seq x y z
N MET A 1 21.12 10.77 12.64
CA MET A 1 19.80 10.99 12.01
C MET A 1 18.73 10.83 13.08
N LYS A 2 17.82 11.78 13.21
CA LYS A 2 16.73 11.75 14.22
C LYS A 2 15.78 10.62 13.85
N LYS A 3 15.38 9.82 14.84
CA LYS A 3 14.33 8.81 14.67
C LYS A 3 13.09 9.26 15.40
N GLN A 4 11.92 8.88 14.89
CA GLN A 4 10.64 9.15 15.52
C GLN A 4 9.73 7.92 15.41
N GLU A 5 8.86 7.74 16.38
CA GLU A 5 7.80 6.73 16.30
C GLU A 5 6.79 7.14 15.22
N LEU A 6 6.44 6.20 14.35
CA LEU A 6 5.55 6.45 13.23
C LEU A 6 4.20 7.04 13.66
N GLY A 7 3.67 6.58 14.80
CA GLY A 7 2.41 7.10 15.35
C GLY A 7 2.45 8.56 15.79
N THR A 8 3.64 9.21 15.85
CA THR A 8 3.76 10.64 16.18
C THR A 8 3.64 11.54 14.95
N VAL A 9 3.80 10.98 13.73
CA VAL A 9 3.79 11.71 12.45
C VAL A 9 2.76 11.19 11.47
N ALA A 10 2.05 10.11 11.84
CA ALA A 10 1.01 9.51 11.01
C ALA A 10 -0.16 8.99 11.85
N SER A 11 -1.36 9.09 11.30
CA SER A 11 -2.55 8.40 11.79
C SER A 11 -2.61 7.01 11.18
N ILE A 12 -2.72 5.97 12.03
CA ILE A 12 -2.72 4.57 11.61
C ILE A 12 -4.04 3.93 12.04
N PHE A 13 -4.80 3.44 11.08
CA PHE A 13 -6.10 2.85 11.34
C PHE A 13 -6.40 1.68 10.41
N ARG A 14 -7.35 0.85 10.77
CA ARG A 14 -7.88 -0.18 9.88
C ARG A 14 -9.00 0.36 9.02
N GLY A 15 -9.11 -0.16 7.81
CA GLY A 15 -10.26 0.08 6.96
C GLY A 15 -11.56 -0.46 7.57
N LYS A 16 -12.67 -0.26 6.88
CA LYS A 16 -14.03 -0.60 7.32
C LYS A 16 -14.37 -2.06 7.02
N ALA A 17 -15.05 -2.71 7.95
CA ALA A 17 -15.69 -4.01 7.68
C ALA A 17 -16.86 -3.80 6.70
N ILE A 18 -16.90 -4.63 5.66
CA ILE A 18 -17.90 -4.56 4.61
C ILE A 18 -18.82 -5.77 4.74
N ASN A 19 -20.09 -5.52 4.94
CA ASN A 19 -21.09 -6.56 5.13
C ASN A 19 -21.76 -6.95 3.81
N ARG A 20 -21.83 -6.03 2.84
CA ARG A 20 -22.51 -6.25 1.55
C ARG A 20 -21.74 -5.54 0.44
N LYS A 21 -21.54 -6.24 -0.67
CA LYS A 21 -21.02 -5.68 -1.91
C LYS A 21 -22.18 -5.35 -2.83
N ASP A 22 -22.02 -4.28 -3.61
CA ASP A 22 -22.93 -3.91 -4.68
C ASP A 22 -22.09 -3.58 -5.93
N PRO A 23 -22.16 -4.37 -7.00
CA PRO A 23 -21.38 -4.12 -8.21
C PRO A 23 -21.64 -2.74 -8.86
N ASN A 24 -22.83 -2.15 -8.57
CA ASN A 24 -23.21 -0.83 -9.08
C ASN A 24 -22.99 0.28 -8.03
N GLY A 25 -22.35 -0.07 -6.90
CA GLY A 25 -22.11 0.88 -5.83
C GLY A 25 -21.18 2.02 -6.24
N SER A 26 -21.38 3.17 -5.62
CA SER A 26 -20.64 4.40 -5.91
C SER A 26 -19.29 4.50 -5.20
N ILE A 27 -18.96 3.57 -4.29
CA ILE A 27 -17.77 3.59 -3.45
C ILE A 27 -16.91 2.36 -3.76
N GLY A 28 -15.66 2.58 -4.16
CA GLY A 28 -14.69 1.53 -4.38
C GLY A 28 -14.08 0.99 -3.09
N VAL A 29 -13.78 -0.29 -3.06
CA VAL A 29 -13.20 -0.98 -1.89
C VAL A 29 -11.87 -1.58 -2.22
N VAL A 30 -10.81 -1.08 -1.61
CA VAL A 30 -9.48 -1.66 -1.72
C VAL A 30 -9.33 -2.81 -0.73
N ASN A 31 -9.26 -4.02 -1.26
CA ASN A 31 -8.99 -5.25 -0.52
C ASN A 31 -7.49 -5.60 -0.57
N ILE A 32 -7.08 -6.60 0.22
CA ILE A 32 -5.70 -7.12 0.18
C ILE A 32 -5.31 -7.58 -1.24
N SER A 33 -6.25 -8.20 -1.98
CA SER A 33 -6.01 -8.69 -3.35
C SER A 33 -5.69 -7.58 -4.34
N ASN A 34 -6.15 -6.36 -4.08
CA ASN A 34 -5.88 -5.21 -4.94
C ASN A 34 -4.52 -4.56 -4.67
N ILE A 35 -3.88 -4.86 -3.52
CA ILE A 35 -2.56 -4.31 -3.19
C ILE A 35 -1.50 -5.16 -3.88
N GLY A 36 -0.95 -4.65 -4.97
CA GLY A 36 0.15 -5.23 -5.73
C GLY A 36 1.50 -5.01 -5.07
N GLU A 37 2.55 -5.40 -5.76
CA GLU A 37 3.94 -5.20 -5.27
C GLU A 37 4.32 -3.71 -5.30
N TYR A 38 3.84 -2.96 -6.29
CA TYR A 38 4.23 -1.56 -6.51
C TYR A 38 3.07 -0.59 -6.53
N GLU A 39 1.86 -1.05 -6.78
CA GLU A 39 0.68 -0.22 -7.01
C GLU A 39 -0.60 -0.93 -6.59
N ILE A 40 -1.72 -0.22 -6.61
CA ILE A 40 -3.05 -0.76 -6.36
C ILE A 40 -3.70 -1.08 -7.72
N ASP A 41 -4.24 -2.29 -7.84
CA ASP A 41 -5.08 -2.65 -8.98
C ASP A 41 -6.49 -2.08 -8.78
N TYR A 42 -6.74 -0.96 -9.41
CA TYR A 42 -8.03 -0.27 -9.38
C TYR A 42 -9.07 -0.89 -10.33
N SER A 43 -8.65 -1.74 -11.28
CA SER A 43 -9.54 -2.34 -12.27
C SER A 43 -10.45 -3.44 -11.71
N SER A 44 -10.08 -4.00 -10.57
CA SER A 44 -10.74 -5.15 -9.93
C SER A 44 -11.30 -4.83 -8.54
N LEU A 45 -11.59 -3.57 -8.25
CA LEU A 45 -12.17 -3.19 -6.96
C LEU A 45 -13.58 -3.76 -6.80
N ASP A 46 -13.87 -4.23 -5.60
CA ASP A 46 -15.25 -4.38 -5.17
C ASP A 46 -15.89 -3.00 -5.01
N HIS A 47 -17.20 -2.91 -5.13
CA HIS A 47 -17.95 -1.70 -4.88
C HIS A 47 -19.01 -1.92 -3.82
N LEU A 48 -19.45 -0.85 -3.22
CA LEU A 48 -20.58 -0.82 -2.31
C LEU A 48 -21.35 0.49 -2.47
N ASP A 49 -22.62 0.43 -2.11
CA ASP A 49 -23.45 1.61 -1.94
C ASP A 49 -23.86 1.67 -0.46
N GLU A 50 -23.37 2.64 0.24
CA GLU A 50 -23.61 2.78 1.67
C GLU A 50 -23.85 4.24 2.03
N GLU A 51 -25.06 4.54 2.51
CA GLU A 51 -25.45 5.88 2.98
C GLU A 51 -24.96 6.20 4.41
N ASP A 52 -24.18 5.29 5.03
CA ASP A 52 -23.72 5.48 6.41
C ASP A 52 -22.74 6.66 6.50
N ARG A 53 -23.15 7.71 7.23
CA ARG A 53 -22.30 8.86 7.56
C ARG A 53 -20.94 8.47 8.16
N LYS A 54 -20.85 7.30 8.77
CA LYS A 54 -19.60 6.76 9.33
C LYS A 54 -18.58 6.40 8.26
N ILE A 55 -19.00 6.18 7.01
CA ILE A 55 -18.08 5.83 5.92
C ILE A 55 -17.12 6.98 5.60
N THR A 56 -17.56 8.22 5.79
CA THR A 56 -16.78 9.43 5.54
C THR A 56 -15.41 9.41 6.26
N ASN A 57 -15.36 8.80 7.45
CA ASN A 57 -14.12 8.69 8.22
C ASN A 57 -13.13 7.68 7.62
N TYR A 58 -13.57 6.82 6.70
CA TYR A 58 -12.76 5.78 6.07
C TYR A 58 -12.38 6.10 4.63
N ILE A 59 -12.88 7.21 4.08
CA ILE A 59 -12.52 7.63 2.72
C ILE A 59 -11.00 7.81 2.63
N LEU A 60 -10.42 7.10 1.67
CA LEU A 60 -9.00 7.19 1.36
C LEU A 60 -8.68 8.56 0.75
N LYS A 61 -7.50 9.04 1.04
CA LYS A 61 -6.94 10.29 0.50
C LYS A 61 -5.69 9.96 -0.29
N THR A 62 -5.45 10.74 -1.32
CA THR A 62 -4.18 10.67 -2.09
C THR A 62 -2.99 10.70 -1.14
N GLY A 63 -2.09 9.75 -1.31
CA GLY A 63 -0.93 9.61 -0.45
C GLY A 63 -1.13 8.69 0.76
N ASP A 64 -2.34 8.17 1.02
CA ASP A 64 -2.50 7.13 2.03
C ASP A 64 -1.68 5.89 1.68
N LEU A 65 -0.89 5.39 2.62
CA LEU A 65 -0.12 4.17 2.46
C LEU A 65 -0.93 2.99 2.95
N LEU A 66 -1.12 1.98 2.10
CA LEU A 66 -1.93 0.80 2.37
C LEU A 66 -1.03 -0.42 2.60
N ILE A 67 -1.28 -1.11 3.71
CA ILE A 67 -0.56 -2.34 4.09
C ILE A 67 -1.58 -3.44 4.40
N PRO A 68 -1.46 -4.67 3.83
CA PRO A 68 -2.23 -5.81 4.27
C PRO A 68 -2.06 -6.06 5.77
N ALA A 69 -3.17 -6.09 6.51
CA ALA A 69 -3.14 -6.41 7.94
C ALA A 69 -2.84 -7.89 8.20
N ARG A 70 -2.99 -8.76 7.18
CA ARG A 70 -2.78 -10.21 7.26
C ARG A 70 -2.29 -10.77 5.93
N GLY A 71 -1.62 -11.91 5.99
CA GLY A 71 -1.13 -12.62 4.81
C GLY A 71 0.34 -12.98 4.93
N THR A 72 0.89 -13.67 3.93
CA THR A 72 2.27 -14.13 3.91
C THR A 72 3.22 -13.13 3.22
N ALA A 73 2.68 -12.27 2.36
CA ALA A 73 3.46 -11.26 1.64
C ALA A 73 3.16 -9.87 2.18
N ILE A 74 4.23 -9.14 2.54
CA ILE A 74 4.14 -7.73 2.86
C ILE A 74 4.24 -6.96 1.56
N ARG A 75 3.12 -6.38 1.15
CA ARG A 75 3.02 -5.47 0.01
C ARG A 75 2.61 -4.11 0.52
N ILE A 76 3.08 -3.07 -0.12
CA ILE A 76 2.82 -1.70 0.33
C ILE A 76 2.55 -0.85 -0.91
N ALA A 77 1.40 -0.21 -0.94
CA ALA A 77 1.04 0.65 -2.06
C ALA A 77 0.52 2.01 -1.55
N ILE A 78 0.75 3.04 -2.34
CA ILE A 78 0.21 4.38 -2.09
C ILE A 78 -1.10 4.50 -2.83
N PHE A 79 -2.12 5.02 -2.15
CA PHE A 79 -3.41 5.31 -2.77
C PHE A 79 -3.29 6.57 -3.64
N GLU A 80 -3.75 6.44 -4.88
CA GLU A 80 -3.87 7.54 -5.84
C GLU A 80 -5.35 7.90 -6.02
N GLU A 81 -5.61 9.17 -6.27
CA GLU A 81 -6.96 9.69 -6.43
C GLU A 81 -7.71 8.97 -7.55
N GLN A 82 -8.96 8.63 -7.27
CA GLN A 82 -9.87 8.03 -8.23
C GLN A 82 -11.03 8.98 -8.54
N THR A 83 -11.75 8.73 -9.62
CA THR A 83 -12.93 9.53 -10.02
C THR A 83 -14.14 9.30 -9.10
N TYR A 84 -14.04 8.36 -8.17
CA TYR A 84 -15.05 8.02 -7.18
C TYR A 84 -14.40 7.77 -5.81
N PRO A 85 -15.13 7.95 -4.72
CA PRO A 85 -14.60 7.71 -3.39
C PRO A 85 -14.20 6.25 -3.19
N CYS A 86 -13.09 6.04 -2.50
CA CYS A 86 -12.61 4.70 -2.15
C CYS A 86 -12.41 4.57 -0.64
N ILE A 87 -12.58 3.36 -0.13
CA ILE A 87 -12.23 2.97 1.24
C ILE A 87 -11.34 1.75 1.23
N ALA A 88 -10.61 1.52 2.31
CA ALA A 88 -9.92 0.26 2.56
C ALA A 88 -10.84 -0.73 3.30
N SER A 89 -10.75 -2.02 2.99
CA SER A 89 -11.42 -3.07 3.77
C SER A 89 -10.76 -3.26 5.14
N SER A 90 -11.46 -3.86 6.10
CA SER A 90 -10.95 -4.09 7.48
C SER A 90 -9.69 -4.96 7.56
N ASN A 91 -9.32 -5.60 6.46
CA ASN A 91 -8.09 -6.38 6.36
C ASN A 91 -6.89 -5.57 5.84
N VAL A 92 -7.07 -4.28 5.62
CA VAL A 92 -6.04 -3.34 5.19
C VAL A 92 -5.83 -2.31 6.29
N ILE A 93 -4.58 -2.00 6.59
CA ILE A 93 -4.17 -0.89 7.45
C ILE A 93 -3.84 0.29 6.56
N VAL A 94 -4.34 1.45 6.96
CA VAL A 94 -4.08 2.74 6.32
C VAL A 94 -3.12 3.53 7.21
N ILE A 95 -2.06 4.07 6.62
CA ILE A 95 -1.14 5.01 7.24
C ILE A 95 -1.27 6.33 6.51
N ARG A 96 -1.72 7.35 7.19
CA ARG A 96 -1.94 8.70 6.69
C ARG A 96 -1.02 9.68 7.40
N ALA A 97 -0.18 10.39 6.66
CA ALA A 97 0.62 11.48 7.25
C ALA A 97 -0.31 12.51 7.91
N THR A 98 0.05 12.95 9.11
CA THR A 98 -0.77 13.91 9.89
C THR A 98 -0.43 15.36 9.56
N ASP A 99 0.76 15.59 9.04
CA ASP A 99 1.27 16.89 8.65
C ASP A 99 2.31 16.77 7.52
N GLU A 100 2.89 17.88 7.12
CA GLU A 100 3.85 17.97 6.02
C GLU A 100 5.28 17.49 6.40
N SER A 101 5.51 17.04 7.62
CA SER A 101 6.82 16.57 8.07
C SER A 101 7.17 15.17 7.54
N LEU A 102 6.19 14.42 7.04
CA LEU A 102 6.34 13.07 6.52
C LEU A 102 5.90 12.97 5.06
N SER A 103 6.82 12.59 4.18
CA SER A 103 6.52 12.13 2.82
C SER A 103 6.11 10.66 2.85
N THR A 104 4.91 10.34 2.39
CA THR A 104 4.44 8.94 2.32
C THR A 104 5.21 8.11 1.28
N THR A 105 5.70 8.74 0.22
CA THR A 105 6.59 8.08 -0.76
C THR A 105 7.93 7.71 -0.12
N TYR A 106 8.51 8.60 0.69
CA TYR A 106 9.69 8.28 1.49
C TYR A 106 9.41 7.15 2.49
N LEU A 107 8.26 7.16 3.15
CA LEU A 107 7.86 6.10 4.07
C LEU A 107 7.69 4.75 3.34
N LYS A 108 7.11 4.76 2.13
CA LYS A 108 7.02 3.56 1.29
C LYS A 108 8.41 3.01 0.98
N LEU A 109 9.33 3.86 0.50
CA LEU A 109 10.72 3.47 0.25
C LEU A 109 11.37 2.86 1.50
N PHE A 110 11.19 3.50 2.66
CA PHE A 110 11.73 2.97 3.92
C PHE A 110 11.22 1.56 4.19
N PHE A 111 9.91 1.31 4.06
CA PHE A 111 9.34 -0.02 4.28
C PHE A 111 9.68 -1.02 3.17
N ASP A 112 9.95 -0.59 1.94
CA ASP A 112 10.42 -1.45 0.86
C ASP A 112 11.91 -1.81 1.02
N SER A 113 12.66 -1.05 1.80
CA SER A 113 14.05 -1.35 2.09
C SER A 113 14.20 -2.66 2.91
N PRO A 114 15.36 -3.34 2.84
CA PRO A 114 15.62 -4.54 3.66
C PRO A 114 15.41 -4.31 5.16
N LEU A 115 15.76 -3.12 5.66
CA LEU A 115 15.59 -2.75 7.07
C LEU A 115 14.10 -2.60 7.41
N GLY A 116 13.35 -1.83 6.64
CA GLY A 116 11.93 -1.61 6.85
C GLY A 116 11.12 -2.91 6.72
N ARG A 117 11.40 -3.73 5.71
CA ARG A 117 10.78 -5.06 5.57
C ARG A 117 11.05 -5.95 6.78
N LYS A 118 12.29 -6.00 7.26
CA LYS A 118 12.64 -6.73 8.49
C LYS A 118 11.84 -6.23 9.69
N MET A 119 11.68 -4.92 9.84
CA MET A 119 10.89 -4.33 10.94
C MET A 119 9.41 -4.73 10.86
N LEU A 120 8.82 -4.80 9.68
CA LEU A 120 7.45 -5.25 9.49
C LEU A 120 7.31 -6.76 9.77
N VAL A 121 8.23 -7.58 9.26
CA VAL A 121 8.23 -9.04 9.49
C VAL A 121 8.33 -9.37 10.98
N THR A 122 9.21 -8.71 11.72
CA THR A 122 9.39 -8.97 13.17
C THR A 122 8.18 -8.59 14.01
N ARG A 123 7.27 -7.78 13.47
CA ARG A 123 6.01 -7.40 14.14
C ARG A 123 4.81 -8.21 13.68
N GLN A 124 5.00 -9.13 12.74
CA GLN A 124 3.95 -10.07 12.38
C GLN A 124 3.79 -11.12 13.49
N GLN A 125 2.54 -11.40 13.85
CA GLN A 125 2.16 -12.40 14.84
C GLN A 125 1.30 -13.48 14.17
N GLY A 126 1.47 -14.71 14.61
CA GLY A 126 0.71 -15.86 14.11
C GLY A 126 1.60 -16.91 13.43
N THR A 127 1.16 -18.16 13.45
CA THR A 127 1.91 -19.30 12.90
C THR A 127 1.42 -19.71 11.51
N ALA A 128 0.12 -19.61 11.25
CA ALA A 128 -0.49 -20.00 9.97
C ALA A 128 -0.83 -18.80 9.08
N VAL A 129 -1.32 -17.72 9.67
CA VAL A 129 -1.59 -16.44 8.98
C VAL A 129 -0.90 -15.34 9.76
N MET A 130 0.05 -14.70 9.12
CA MET A 130 0.78 -13.58 9.73
C MET A 130 -0.12 -12.34 9.78
N ASN A 131 -0.21 -11.72 10.95
CA ASN A 131 -1.00 -10.52 11.18
C ASN A 131 -0.10 -9.38 11.66
N ILE A 132 -0.29 -8.19 11.12
CA ILE A 132 0.30 -6.96 11.62
C ILE A 132 -0.77 -6.18 12.38
N SER A 133 -0.44 -5.76 13.60
CA SER A 133 -1.30 -4.88 14.38
C SER A 133 -0.98 -3.43 14.07
N TYR A 134 -2.02 -2.58 13.91
CA TYR A 134 -1.82 -1.13 13.79
C TYR A 134 -1.15 -0.52 15.03
N LYS A 135 -1.31 -1.13 16.21
CA LYS A 135 -0.63 -0.71 17.43
C LYS A 135 0.89 -0.93 17.34
N GLU A 136 1.31 -2.05 16.76
CA GLU A 136 2.73 -2.34 16.54
C GLU A 136 3.35 -1.37 15.53
N LEU A 137 2.57 -0.97 14.50
CA LEU A 137 3.04 0.01 13.52
C LEU A 137 3.28 1.40 14.14
N ASN A 138 2.44 1.82 15.10
CA ASN A 138 2.63 3.10 15.80
C ASN A 138 4.00 3.21 16.47
N ASN A 139 4.52 2.10 17.01
CA ASN A 139 5.77 2.05 17.75
C ASN A 139 7.01 1.78 16.87
N ILE A 140 6.85 1.80 15.54
CA ILE A 140 8.01 1.69 14.64
C ILE A 140 8.77 3.00 14.66
N GLU A 141 10.04 2.94 15.04
CA GLU A 141 10.97 4.05 14.87
C GLU A 141 11.42 4.17 13.42
N ILE A 142 11.06 5.25 12.76
CA ILE A 142 11.49 5.58 11.41
C ILE A 142 12.58 6.66 11.43
N PRO A 143 13.59 6.58 10.57
CA PRO A 143 14.47 7.71 10.35
C PRO A 143 13.67 8.85 9.69
N LEU A 144 13.77 10.04 10.23
CA LEU A 144 13.02 11.21 9.74
C LEU A 144 14.00 12.37 9.48
N PRO A 145 14.62 12.42 8.28
CA PRO A 145 15.42 13.56 7.85
C PRO A 145 14.52 14.79 7.57
N SER A 146 15.09 15.90 7.11
CA SER A 146 14.30 17.07 6.72
C SER A 146 13.32 16.72 5.58
N ILE A 147 12.22 17.44 5.48
CA ILE A 147 11.21 17.13 4.44
C ILE A 147 11.79 17.33 3.02
N GLU A 148 12.72 18.25 2.84
CA GLU A 148 13.42 18.46 1.58
C GLU A 148 14.27 17.23 1.21
N GLU A 149 14.98 16.67 2.18
CA GLU A 149 15.77 15.46 1.99
C GLU A 149 14.87 14.25 1.72
N GLN A 150 13.75 14.11 2.44
CA GLN A 150 12.75 13.07 2.17
C GLN A 150 12.20 13.17 0.75
N ARG A 151 11.86 14.36 0.27
CA ARG A 151 11.35 14.60 -1.09
C ARG A 151 12.39 14.24 -2.14
N SER A 152 13.64 14.67 -1.96
CA SER A 152 14.72 14.33 -2.88
C SER A 152 14.93 12.82 -3.01
N ILE A 153 14.95 12.11 -1.88
CA ILE A 153 15.06 10.64 -1.84
C ILE A 153 13.84 9.98 -2.49
N ALA A 154 12.64 10.51 -2.23
CA ALA A 154 11.39 9.98 -2.80
C ALA A 154 11.32 10.14 -4.32
N GLU A 155 11.80 11.27 -4.85
CA GLU A 155 11.88 11.53 -6.30
C GLU A 155 12.85 10.55 -6.99
N GLU A 156 14.02 10.33 -6.40
CA GLU A 156 14.98 9.34 -6.90
C GLU A 156 14.37 7.93 -6.90
N TYR A 157 13.77 7.52 -5.77
CA TYR A 157 13.10 6.24 -5.66
C TYR A 157 12.00 6.05 -6.70
N THR A 158 11.14 7.04 -6.90
CA THR A 158 10.05 6.97 -7.87
C THR A 158 10.59 6.78 -9.29
N ARG A 159 11.62 7.55 -9.66
CA ARG A 159 12.26 7.44 -10.97
C ARG A 159 12.86 6.05 -11.20
N GLU A 160 13.62 5.53 -10.23
CA GLU A 160 14.25 4.23 -10.34
C GLU A 160 13.21 3.08 -10.32
N LEU A 161 12.13 3.23 -9.55
CA LEU A 161 11.04 2.26 -9.54
C LEU A 161 10.35 2.17 -10.91
N GLU A 162 10.14 3.28 -11.60
CA GLU A 162 9.55 3.28 -12.94
C GLU A 162 10.47 2.62 -13.98
N VAL A 163 11.79 2.83 -13.88
CA VAL A 163 12.78 2.12 -14.71
C VAL A 163 12.70 0.62 -14.45
N TYR A 164 12.66 0.22 -13.20
CA TYR A 164 12.56 -1.17 -12.78
C TYR A 164 11.27 -1.84 -13.27
N LYS A 165 10.10 -1.19 -13.10
CA LYS A 165 8.81 -1.69 -13.59
C LYS A 165 8.82 -1.93 -15.10
N LYS A 166 9.37 -0.99 -15.88
CA LYS A 166 9.50 -1.14 -17.34
C LYS A 166 10.37 -2.34 -17.71
N ALA A 167 11.51 -2.51 -17.03
CA ALA A 167 12.41 -3.64 -17.30
C ALA A 167 11.74 -5.00 -17.02
N ILE A 168 10.96 -5.10 -15.94
CA ILE A 168 10.17 -6.32 -15.64
C ILE A 168 9.15 -6.56 -16.77
N GLN A 169 8.36 -5.57 -17.12
CA GLN A 169 7.33 -5.70 -18.14
C GLN A 169 7.92 -6.13 -19.50
N GLU A 170 9.05 -5.57 -19.89
CA GLU A 170 9.76 -5.97 -21.11
C GLU A 170 10.26 -7.42 -21.04
N ALA A 171 10.77 -7.85 -19.89
CA ALA A 171 11.22 -9.22 -19.67
C ALA A 171 10.05 -10.21 -19.73
N GLU A 172 8.92 -9.90 -19.11
CA GLU A 172 7.69 -10.71 -19.15
C GLU A 172 7.10 -10.81 -20.56
N ASN A 173 7.03 -9.70 -21.28
CA ASN A 173 6.55 -9.67 -22.66
C ASN A 173 7.43 -10.54 -23.57
N ARG A 174 8.75 -10.46 -23.42
CA ARG A 174 9.72 -11.29 -24.17
C ARG A 174 9.53 -12.76 -23.85
N TRP A 175 9.34 -13.10 -22.58
CA TRP A 175 9.11 -14.47 -22.14
C TRP A 175 7.81 -15.03 -22.70
N THR A 176 6.71 -14.29 -22.60
CA THR A 176 5.39 -14.67 -23.16
C THR A 176 5.45 -14.89 -24.67
N SER A 177 6.12 -14.00 -25.40
CA SER A 177 6.34 -14.16 -26.85
C SER A 177 7.16 -15.40 -27.18
N THR A 178 8.17 -15.70 -26.34
CA THR A 178 9.00 -16.90 -26.51
C THR A 178 8.18 -18.17 -26.29
N LEU A 179 7.37 -18.21 -25.22
CA LEU A 179 6.48 -19.36 -24.96
C LEU A 179 5.49 -19.59 -26.11
N SER A 180 4.83 -18.54 -26.62
CA SER A 180 3.90 -18.63 -27.75
C SER A 180 4.58 -19.19 -29.01
N ARG A 181 5.79 -18.72 -29.28
CA ARG A 181 6.59 -19.22 -30.42
C ARG A 181 6.99 -20.70 -30.28
N LEU A 182 7.35 -21.12 -29.05
CA LEU A 182 7.71 -22.52 -28.79
C LEU A 182 6.49 -23.41 -28.81
N GLN A 183 5.36 -22.97 -28.27
CA GLN A 183 4.10 -23.70 -28.32
C GLN A 183 3.63 -23.97 -29.76
N ALA A 184 3.83 -23.05 -30.70
CA ALA A 184 3.49 -23.21 -32.08
C ALA A 184 4.34 -24.28 -32.80
N ARG A 185 5.35 -24.88 -32.16
CA ARG A 185 6.24 -25.91 -32.68
C ARG A 185 5.93 -27.30 -32.12
N ILE A 186 4.99 -27.40 -31.16
CA ILE A 186 4.49 -28.64 -30.58
C ILE A 186 3.20 -29.05 -31.26
#